data_03997568433635708d4da9d3e879d8ee
#
_entry.id   03997568433635708d4da9d3e879d8ee
#
_cell.length_a   1.000
_cell.length_b   1.000
_cell.length_c   1.000
_cell.angle_alpha   90.00
_cell.angle_beta   90.00
_cell.angle_gamma   90.00
#
_symmetry.space_group_name_H-M   'P 1'
#
loop_
_entity.id
_entity.type
_entity.pdbx_description
1 polymer ?
#
loop_
_entity_poly.entity_id
_entity_poly.type
_entity_poly.pdbx_seq_one_letter_code
_entity_poly.pdbx_strand_id
1 'polypeptide(L)'
;LLKLSGAAGDMKMWAYIGFIALVCVFLALDLGVFHREAHEVSMKESVVWSVIWLACGISFTAFVYYAYQGNWLGLGLNTPVYLGGDIVLGEVNGATAAIQYLTGYIVEKSLAMDNIFVIAMIFGYFAIPAKYQHRVLFWGIIGALLMRGMMIYLGAELIIRYTWILIIFGVFLILTALKMALIKTHSEPGNNPVVRLAKRFFRTVDFYDGQKFFTRRTVAPVHVTDPATGKPAYAPAEPGTLSARYAITPLFLALIMVEITDLVFAVDSIPAIFAITPDPFIVFTSNIFALLGLRALYFCLAALIAKFRFLKPALILILAFVGVKLLLLAAPPYFDDIGL
;
A
#
# COMPACT_ATOMS: atom_id res chain seq x y z
N LEU A 1 10.88 -19.71 3.04
CA LEU A 1 11.56 -19.27 4.27
C LEU A 1 11.82 -20.41 5.28
N LEU A 2 11.05 -21.49 5.25
CA LEU A 2 11.13 -22.60 6.23
C LEU A 2 12.17 -23.68 5.91
N LYS A 3 12.96 -23.55 4.84
CA LYS A 3 14.06 -24.47 4.51
C LYS A 3 15.46 -23.83 4.51
N LEU A 4 15.59 -22.61 5.00
CA LEU A 4 16.90 -22.07 5.36
C LEU A 4 17.34 -22.78 6.64
N SER A 5 18.23 -23.73 6.51
CA SER A 5 18.78 -24.61 7.56
C SER A 5 19.10 -23.84 8.85
N GLY A 6 18.40 -24.14 9.91
CA GLY A 6 18.80 -23.86 11.30
C GLY A 6 19.11 -22.39 11.64
N ALA A 7 20.32 -22.10 12.07
CA ALA A 7 20.74 -20.83 12.67
C ALA A 7 20.68 -19.60 11.73
N ALA A 8 20.88 -19.76 10.43
CA ALA A 8 20.83 -18.63 9.48
C ALA A 8 19.39 -18.13 9.21
N GLY A 9 18.42 -19.03 9.23
CA GLY A 9 17.00 -18.68 9.11
C GLY A 9 16.50 -17.93 10.36
N ASP A 10 16.93 -18.39 11.53
CA ASP A 10 16.58 -17.76 12.81
C ASP A 10 17.17 -16.34 12.93
N MET A 11 18.40 -16.11 12.44
CA MET A 11 19.01 -14.79 12.45
C MET A 11 18.26 -13.80 11.55
N LYS A 12 17.87 -14.20 10.32
CA LYS A 12 17.10 -13.34 9.41
C LYS A 12 15.72 -12.99 9.99
N MET A 13 15.11 -13.89 10.74
CA MET A 13 13.84 -13.61 11.42
C MET A 13 13.94 -12.42 12.38
N TRP A 14 15.05 -12.26 13.08
CA TRP A 14 15.29 -11.10 13.96
C TRP A 14 15.38 -9.79 13.18
N ALA A 15 15.88 -9.80 11.94
CA ALA A 15 15.88 -8.62 11.08
C ALA A 15 14.43 -8.19 10.72
N TYR A 16 13.55 -9.15 10.39
CA TYR A 16 12.13 -8.85 10.15
C TYR A 16 11.43 -8.34 11.42
N ILE A 17 11.67 -8.98 12.59
CA ILE A 17 11.08 -8.55 13.87
C ILE A 17 11.55 -7.14 14.20
N GLY A 18 12.84 -6.83 14.08
CA GLY A 18 13.39 -5.50 14.31
C GLY A 18 12.80 -4.45 13.38
N PHE A 19 12.63 -4.79 12.10
CA PHE A 19 12.00 -3.92 11.14
C PHE A 19 10.52 -3.67 11.44
N ILE A 20 9.75 -4.71 11.75
CA ILE A 20 8.34 -4.58 12.15
C ILE A 20 8.20 -3.73 13.42
N ALA A 21 9.08 -3.92 14.41
CA ALA A 21 9.11 -3.08 15.61
C ALA A 21 9.36 -1.61 15.27
N LEU A 22 10.32 -1.33 14.37
CA LEU A 22 10.58 0.02 13.86
C LEU A 22 9.35 0.64 13.19
N VAL A 23 8.67 -0.12 12.34
CA VAL A 23 7.42 0.32 11.67
C VAL A 23 6.32 0.60 12.69
N CYS A 24 6.16 -0.25 13.71
CA CYS A 24 5.20 -0.02 14.79
C CYS A 24 5.51 1.27 15.56
N VAL A 25 6.79 1.56 15.83
CA VAL A 25 7.21 2.83 16.46
C VAL A 25 6.84 4.01 15.56
N PHE A 26 7.12 3.94 14.26
CA PHE A 26 6.77 4.99 13.31
C PHE A 26 5.25 5.21 13.23
N LEU A 27 4.46 4.16 13.19
CA LEU A 27 3.00 4.27 13.22
C LEU A 27 2.48 4.84 14.54
N ALA A 28 3.08 4.47 15.67
CA ALA A 28 2.73 5.02 16.98
C ALA A 28 3.08 6.51 17.09
N LEU A 29 4.23 6.94 16.53
CA LEU A 29 4.60 8.34 16.44
C LEU A 29 3.64 9.11 15.54
N ASP A 30 3.29 8.55 14.37
CA ASP A 30 2.35 9.16 13.44
C ASP A 30 0.96 9.37 14.06
N LEU A 31 0.52 8.46 14.94
CA LEU A 31 -0.76 8.57 15.66
C LEU A 31 -0.68 9.38 16.94
N GLY A 32 0.32 9.08 17.78
CA GLY A 32 0.35 9.54 19.16
C GLY A 32 0.81 10.98 19.32
N VAL A 33 1.73 11.43 18.46
CA VAL A 33 2.34 12.76 18.56
C VAL A 33 1.59 13.79 17.73
N PHE A 34 1.05 13.38 16.57
CA PHE A 34 0.60 14.34 15.57
C PHE A 34 -0.91 14.45 15.38
N HIS A 35 -1.73 13.50 15.91
CA HIS A 35 -3.17 13.48 15.60
C HIS A 35 -4.05 13.06 16.78
N ARG A 36 -3.81 13.65 17.97
CA ARG A 36 -4.69 13.43 19.13
C ARG A 36 -6.11 13.95 18.93
N GLU A 37 -6.29 14.98 18.13
CA GLU A 37 -7.60 15.57 17.83
C GLU A 37 -7.83 15.62 16.32
N ALA A 38 -9.08 15.38 15.90
CA ALA A 38 -9.48 15.47 14.50
C ALA A 38 -9.46 16.94 14.06
N HIS A 39 -8.40 17.40 13.43
CA HIS A 39 -8.29 18.71 12.82
C HIS A 39 -8.06 18.58 11.30
N GLU A 40 -8.36 19.63 10.57
CA GLU A 40 -8.05 19.71 9.15
C GLU A 40 -6.55 19.96 8.97
N VAL A 41 -5.86 19.00 8.36
CA VAL A 41 -4.41 19.08 8.12
C VAL A 41 -4.11 20.17 7.11
N SER A 42 -3.25 21.11 7.45
CA SER A 42 -2.86 22.19 6.55
C SER A 42 -1.96 21.67 5.41
N MET A 43 -1.98 22.36 4.25
CA MET A 43 -1.12 22.02 3.12
C MET A 43 0.37 22.05 3.49
N LYS A 44 0.80 23.06 4.27
CA LYS A 44 2.20 23.18 4.71
C LYS A 44 2.62 21.98 5.57
N GLU A 45 1.77 21.60 6.51
CA GLU A 45 1.99 20.45 7.38
C GLU A 45 2.10 19.15 6.57
N SER A 46 1.19 18.93 5.63
CA SER A 46 1.21 17.76 4.75
C SER A 46 2.47 17.67 3.90
N VAL A 47 2.95 18.79 3.36
CA VAL A 47 4.20 18.84 2.59
C VAL A 47 5.40 18.51 3.47
N VAL A 48 5.50 19.13 4.66
CA VAL A 48 6.61 18.88 5.59
C VAL A 48 6.67 17.40 5.98
N TRP A 49 5.54 16.82 6.37
CA TRP A 49 5.49 15.40 6.72
C TRP A 49 5.79 14.48 5.54
N SER A 50 5.33 14.83 4.34
CA SER A 50 5.66 14.06 3.13
C SER A 50 7.16 14.05 2.85
N VAL A 51 7.83 15.20 3.04
CA VAL A 51 9.30 15.33 2.88
C VAL A 51 10.03 14.54 3.97
N ILE A 52 9.56 14.59 5.22
CA ILE A 52 10.16 13.83 6.34
C ILE A 52 10.09 12.32 6.05
N TRP A 53 8.91 11.81 5.65
CA TRP A 53 8.75 10.40 5.33
C TRP A 53 9.56 9.97 4.10
N LEU A 54 9.66 10.84 3.09
CA LEU A 54 10.51 10.60 1.92
C LEU A 54 11.98 10.50 2.31
N ALA A 55 12.46 11.46 3.12
CA ALA A 55 13.83 11.46 3.61
C ALA A 55 14.14 10.25 4.50
N CYS A 56 13.18 9.82 5.34
CA CYS A 56 13.31 8.64 6.18
C CYS A 56 13.45 7.36 5.33
N GLY A 57 12.62 7.18 4.30
CA GLY A 57 12.72 6.05 3.38
C GLY A 57 14.04 6.04 2.59
N ILE A 58 14.49 7.20 2.11
CA ILE A 58 15.80 7.32 1.44
C ILE A 58 16.95 7.03 2.41
N SER A 59 16.89 7.54 3.65
CA SER A 59 17.94 7.32 4.67
C SER A 59 18.06 5.83 5.04
N PHE A 60 16.98 5.07 4.99
CA PHE A 60 17.01 3.62 5.23
C PHE A 60 17.87 2.87 4.20
N THR A 61 18.13 3.46 3.03
CA THR A 61 19.12 2.94 2.05
C THR A 61 20.50 2.78 2.67
N ALA A 62 20.93 3.72 3.52
CA ALA A 62 22.20 3.62 4.20
C ALA A 62 22.21 2.46 5.21
N PHE A 63 21.12 2.26 5.95
CA PHE A 63 20.97 1.09 6.82
C PHE A 63 21.10 -0.22 6.03
N VAL A 64 20.39 -0.34 4.90
CA VAL A 64 20.46 -1.52 4.03
C VAL A 64 21.89 -1.75 3.53
N TYR A 65 22.58 -0.67 3.11
CA TYR A 65 23.98 -0.77 2.67
C TYR A 65 24.86 -1.40 3.74
N TYR A 66 24.86 -0.84 4.96
CA TYR A 66 25.74 -1.32 6.04
C TYR A 66 25.32 -2.70 6.56
N ALA A 67 24.03 -2.98 6.65
CA ALA A 67 23.52 -4.26 7.12
C ALA A 67 23.89 -5.41 6.19
N TYR A 68 23.81 -5.22 4.87
CA TYR A 68 24.21 -6.21 3.89
C TYR A 68 25.75 -6.31 3.74
N GLN A 69 26.44 -5.19 3.79
CA GLN A 69 27.90 -5.16 3.73
C GLN A 69 28.55 -5.85 4.94
N GLY A 70 27.96 -5.69 6.12
CA GLY A 70 28.41 -6.33 7.36
C GLY A 70 27.75 -7.68 7.65
N ASN A 71 26.86 -8.16 6.76
CA ASN A 71 26.10 -9.40 6.94
C ASN A 71 25.33 -9.45 8.28
N TRP A 72 24.79 -8.30 8.72
CA TRP A 72 24.07 -8.20 9.98
C TRP A 72 22.86 -9.14 10.00
N LEU A 73 22.74 -9.94 11.06
CA LEU A 73 21.67 -10.93 11.20
C LEU A 73 21.53 -11.87 9.98
N GLY A 74 22.64 -12.12 9.27
CA GLY A 74 22.66 -12.99 8.10
C GLY A 74 22.08 -12.35 6.83
N LEU A 75 21.82 -11.05 6.83
CA LEU A 75 21.44 -10.30 5.62
C LEU A 75 22.60 -10.30 4.63
N GLY A 76 22.29 -10.51 3.35
CA GLY A 76 23.30 -10.65 2.29
C GLY A 76 23.84 -12.06 2.08
N LEU A 77 23.72 -12.96 3.06
CA LEU A 77 24.17 -14.36 2.94
C LEU A 77 23.00 -15.27 2.56
N ASN A 78 23.25 -16.27 1.70
CA ASN A 78 22.22 -17.22 1.25
C ASN A 78 20.91 -16.49 0.85
N THR A 79 21.05 -15.47 0.03
CA THR A 79 19.96 -14.61 -0.40
C THR A 79 19.54 -15.02 -1.82
N PRO A 80 18.24 -15.09 -2.14
CA PRO A 80 17.80 -15.33 -3.50
C PRO A 80 18.34 -14.27 -4.45
N VAL A 81 18.95 -14.68 -5.55
CA VAL A 81 19.47 -13.84 -6.64
C VAL A 81 19.09 -14.43 -7.99
N TYR A 82 18.89 -13.58 -8.99
CA TYR A 82 18.67 -14.02 -10.36
C TYR A 82 19.99 -14.40 -11.02
N LEU A 83 20.06 -15.61 -11.56
CA LEU A 83 21.20 -16.10 -12.31
C LEU A 83 20.74 -17.00 -13.48
N GLY A 84 20.98 -16.57 -14.72
CA GLY A 84 20.70 -17.36 -15.92
C GLY A 84 19.22 -17.76 -16.09
N GLY A 85 18.28 -16.93 -15.61
CA GLY A 85 16.85 -17.22 -15.68
C GLY A 85 16.28 -17.96 -14.48
N ASP A 86 17.14 -18.47 -13.59
CA ASP A 86 16.75 -19.14 -12.36
C ASP A 86 17.01 -18.28 -11.12
N ILE A 87 16.41 -18.67 -10.00
CA ILE A 87 16.67 -18.08 -8.69
C ILE A 87 17.56 -19.04 -7.90
N VAL A 88 18.76 -18.58 -7.58
CA VAL A 88 19.73 -19.33 -6.80
C VAL A 88 20.03 -18.62 -5.48
N LEU A 89 20.54 -19.35 -4.51
CA LEU A 89 21.03 -18.74 -3.26
C LEU A 89 22.46 -18.25 -3.48
N GLY A 90 22.68 -16.96 -3.31
CA GLY A 90 23.97 -16.29 -3.47
C GLY A 90 24.24 -15.29 -2.37
N GLU A 91 25.29 -14.50 -2.56
CA GLU A 91 25.66 -13.40 -1.69
C GLU A 91 25.33 -12.07 -2.37
N VAL A 92 24.75 -11.15 -1.60
CA VAL A 92 24.41 -9.79 -2.06
C VAL A 92 25.22 -8.80 -1.23
N ASN A 93 26.07 -8.00 -1.90
CA ASN A 93 26.85 -6.97 -1.24
C ASN A 93 25.98 -5.74 -0.91
N GLY A 94 26.47 -4.89 0.00
CA GLY A 94 25.76 -3.71 0.46
C GLY A 94 25.38 -2.74 -0.65
N ALA A 95 26.25 -2.52 -1.64
CA ALA A 95 25.97 -1.60 -2.76
C ALA A 95 24.82 -2.08 -3.62
N THR A 96 24.81 -3.37 -3.98
CA THR A 96 23.71 -3.98 -4.75
C THR A 96 22.40 -3.93 -3.97
N ALA A 97 22.42 -4.32 -2.70
CA ALA A 97 21.23 -4.28 -1.84
C ALA A 97 20.64 -2.85 -1.70
N ALA A 98 21.51 -1.86 -1.51
CA ALA A 98 21.11 -0.46 -1.42
C ALA A 98 20.45 0.05 -2.71
N ILE A 99 21.02 -0.28 -3.88
CA ILE A 99 20.44 0.07 -5.17
C ILE A 99 19.09 -0.62 -5.38
N GLN A 100 19.00 -1.91 -5.07
CA GLN A 100 17.76 -2.68 -5.16
C GLN A 100 16.66 -2.11 -4.26
N TYR A 101 17.00 -1.81 -3.00
CA TYR A 101 16.07 -1.18 -2.06
C TYR A 101 15.60 0.19 -2.55
N LEU A 102 16.52 1.07 -2.92
CA LEU A 102 16.19 2.42 -3.36
C LEU A 102 15.34 2.39 -4.63
N THR A 103 15.69 1.54 -5.59
CA THR A 103 14.91 1.34 -6.82
C THR A 103 13.50 0.84 -6.50
N GLY A 104 13.38 -0.19 -5.66
CA GLY A 104 12.08 -0.72 -5.21
C GLY A 104 11.24 0.34 -4.49
N TYR A 105 11.87 1.11 -3.60
CA TYR A 105 11.21 2.20 -2.89
C TYR A 105 10.66 3.29 -3.82
N ILE A 106 11.47 3.74 -4.81
CA ILE A 106 11.06 4.78 -5.77
C ILE A 106 9.93 4.26 -6.68
N VAL A 107 10.05 3.03 -7.18
CA VAL A 107 9.01 2.41 -8.02
C VAL A 107 7.71 2.29 -7.24
N GLU A 108 7.74 1.72 -6.04
CA GLU A 108 6.54 1.57 -5.20
C GLU A 108 5.94 2.92 -4.82
N LYS A 109 6.78 3.92 -4.48
CA LYS A 109 6.31 5.28 -4.18
C LYS A 109 5.62 5.92 -5.38
N SER A 110 6.09 5.65 -6.60
CA SER A 110 5.48 6.13 -7.83
C SER A 110 4.13 5.45 -8.10
N LEU A 111 4.04 4.13 -7.88
CA LEU A 111 2.79 3.38 -8.01
C LEU A 111 1.77 3.79 -6.93
N ALA A 112 2.23 4.06 -5.72
CA ALA A 112 1.39 4.53 -4.62
C ALA A 112 0.70 5.88 -4.89
N MET A 113 1.23 6.73 -5.79
CA MET A 113 0.58 7.98 -6.19
C MET A 113 -0.74 7.74 -6.93
N ASP A 114 -0.84 6.69 -7.75
CA ASP A 114 -2.10 6.32 -8.43
C ASP A 114 -3.14 5.81 -7.42
N ASN A 115 -2.69 5.06 -6.41
CA ASN A 115 -3.54 4.62 -5.31
C ASN A 115 -4.16 5.81 -4.55
N ILE A 116 -3.39 6.88 -4.29
CA ILE A 116 -3.89 8.11 -3.67
C ILE A 116 -5.03 8.74 -4.49
N PHE A 117 -4.91 8.74 -5.82
CA PHE A 117 -5.95 9.27 -6.69
C PHE A 117 -7.27 8.50 -6.53
N VAL A 118 -7.21 7.17 -6.49
CA VAL A 118 -8.40 6.33 -6.30
C VAL A 118 -8.98 6.49 -4.90
N ILE A 119 -8.15 6.62 -3.86
CA ILE A 119 -8.60 6.92 -2.50
C ILE A 119 -9.38 8.26 -2.47
N ALA A 120 -8.87 9.28 -3.15
CA ALA A 120 -9.56 10.57 -3.23
C ALA A 120 -10.92 10.48 -3.93
N MET A 121 -11.03 9.67 -5.00
CA MET A 121 -12.31 9.39 -5.64
C MET A 121 -13.28 8.64 -4.72
N ILE A 122 -12.80 7.65 -3.94
CA ILE A 122 -13.61 6.93 -2.95
C ILE A 122 -14.14 7.90 -1.90
N PHE A 123 -13.29 8.77 -1.36
CA PHE A 123 -13.69 9.75 -0.36
C PHE A 123 -14.69 10.77 -0.92
N GLY A 124 -14.51 11.21 -2.16
CA GLY A 124 -15.46 12.07 -2.88
C GLY A 124 -16.81 11.39 -3.08
N TYR A 125 -16.82 10.12 -3.50
CA TYR A 125 -18.04 9.34 -3.71
C TYR A 125 -18.86 9.17 -2.43
N PHE A 126 -18.20 8.78 -1.32
CA PHE A 126 -18.87 8.65 -0.03
C PHE A 126 -19.08 10.00 0.66
N ALA A 127 -18.65 11.14 0.08
CA ALA A 127 -18.69 12.47 0.67
C ALA A 127 -18.13 12.54 2.11
N ILE A 128 -16.95 11.90 2.32
CA ILE A 128 -16.34 11.79 3.65
C ILE A 128 -15.79 13.16 4.07
N PRO A 129 -16.27 13.73 5.19
CA PRO A 129 -15.75 14.98 5.72
C PRO A 129 -14.24 14.90 5.97
N ALA A 130 -13.50 15.96 5.63
CA ALA A 130 -12.03 16.01 5.74
C ALA A 130 -11.52 15.58 7.12
N LYS A 131 -12.21 15.97 8.19
CA LYS A 131 -11.91 15.60 9.57
C LYS A 131 -11.99 14.10 9.88
N TYR A 132 -12.62 13.28 9.03
CA TYR A 132 -12.76 11.83 9.23
C TYR A 132 -11.87 11.01 8.28
N GLN A 133 -11.34 11.62 7.22
CA GLN A 133 -10.50 10.96 6.21
C GLN A 133 -9.24 10.35 6.82
N HIS A 134 -8.61 11.04 7.78
CA HIS A 134 -7.40 10.58 8.44
C HIS A 134 -7.60 9.25 9.17
N ARG A 135 -8.79 8.97 9.72
CA ARG A 135 -9.10 7.70 10.40
C ARG A 135 -9.21 6.54 9.41
N VAL A 136 -9.83 6.76 8.26
CA VAL A 136 -9.92 5.74 7.20
C VAL A 136 -8.53 5.45 6.65
N LEU A 137 -7.74 6.48 6.36
CA LEU A 137 -6.36 6.32 5.88
C LEU A 137 -5.47 5.56 6.88
N PHE A 138 -5.62 5.83 8.16
CA PHE A 138 -4.84 5.14 9.19
C PHE A 138 -5.13 3.64 9.23
N TRP A 139 -6.40 3.25 9.32
CA TRP A 139 -6.77 1.84 9.31
C TRP A 139 -6.48 1.19 7.96
N GLY A 140 -6.62 1.95 6.86
CA GLY A 140 -6.21 1.54 5.53
C GLY A 140 -4.72 1.22 5.43
N ILE A 141 -3.84 2.02 6.04
CA ILE A 141 -2.40 1.73 6.07
C ILE A 141 -2.12 0.45 6.86
N ILE A 142 -2.79 0.23 8.00
CA ILE A 142 -2.59 -0.99 8.80
C ILE A 142 -3.04 -2.23 8.00
N GLY A 143 -4.21 -2.18 7.37
CA GLY A 143 -4.69 -3.28 6.54
C GLY A 143 -3.79 -3.52 5.32
N ALA A 144 -3.38 -2.46 4.63
CA ALA A 144 -2.43 -2.53 3.52
C ALA A 144 -1.10 -3.18 3.95
N LEU A 145 -0.55 -2.82 5.12
CA LEU A 145 0.66 -3.43 5.67
C LEU A 145 0.53 -4.94 5.83
N LEU A 146 -0.58 -5.38 6.42
CA LEU A 146 -0.84 -6.80 6.67
C LEU A 146 -1.04 -7.55 5.35
N MET A 147 -1.87 -7.02 4.45
CA MET A 147 -2.14 -7.67 3.16
C MET A 147 -0.90 -7.73 2.27
N ARG A 148 -0.14 -6.64 2.15
CA ARG A 148 1.10 -6.61 1.36
C ARG A 148 2.18 -7.50 1.96
N GLY A 149 2.34 -7.51 3.29
CA GLY A 149 3.25 -8.43 3.96
C GLY A 149 2.93 -9.89 3.64
N MET A 150 1.65 -10.27 3.70
CA MET A 150 1.18 -11.61 3.35
C MET A 150 1.41 -11.92 1.86
N MET A 151 1.09 -10.99 0.96
CA MET A 151 1.27 -11.17 -0.49
C MET A 151 2.74 -11.27 -0.87
N ILE A 152 3.62 -10.47 -0.26
CA ILE A 152 5.07 -10.52 -0.49
C ILE A 152 5.62 -11.88 -0.01
N TYR A 153 5.19 -12.34 1.17
CA TYR A 153 5.58 -13.64 1.69
C TYR A 153 5.18 -14.79 0.75
N LEU A 154 3.91 -14.81 0.33
CA LEU A 154 3.38 -15.82 -0.59
C LEU A 154 4.03 -15.71 -1.97
N GLY A 155 4.21 -14.49 -2.47
CA GLY A 155 4.84 -14.23 -3.77
C GLY A 155 6.31 -14.68 -3.80
N ALA A 156 7.06 -14.37 -2.74
CA ALA A 156 8.46 -14.80 -2.61
C ALA A 156 8.59 -16.34 -2.59
N GLU A 157 7.76 -17.01 -1.77
CA GLU A 157 7.76 -18.49 -1.71
C GLU A 157 7.40 -19.10 -3.07
N LEU A 158 6.45 -18.48 -3.76
CA LEU A 158 5.96 -18.95 -5.05
C LEU A 158 7.03 -18.79 -6.15
N ILE A 159 7.71 -17.64 -6.21
CA ILE A 159 8.75 -17.36 -7.20
C ILE A 159 9.98 -18.22 -6.97
N ILE A 160 10.41 -18.40 -5.71
CA ILE A 160 11.56 -19.25 -5.36
C ILE A 160 11.30 -20.70 -5.73
N ARG A 161 10.06 -21.16 -5.62
CA ARG A 161 9.69 -22.54 -5.93
C ARG A 161 9.43 -22.79 -7.42
N TYR A 162 8.90 -21.77 -8.12
CA TYR A 162 8.45 -21.88 -9.51
C TYR A 162 8.85 -20.64 -10.31
N THR A 163 10.05 -20.64 -10.86
CA THR A 163 10.60 -19.48 -11.61
C THR A 163 9.73 -19.07 -12.80
N TRP A 164 9.02 -20.03 -13.44
CA TRP A 164 8.11 -19.75 -14.56
C TRP A 164 6.97 -18.78 -14.22
N ILE A 165 6.67 -18.59 -12.92
CA ILE A 165 5.67 -17.61 -12.47
C ILE A 165 6.08 -16.18 -12.82
N LEU A 166 7.38 -15.90 -12.96
CA LEU A 166 7.88 -14.61 -13.45
C LEU A 166 7.34 -14.28 -14.85
N ILE A 167 7.14 -15.29 -15.71
CA ILE A 167 6.55 -15.11 -17.04
C ILE A 167 5.11 -14.66 -16.90
N ILE A 168 4.32 -15.33 -16.02
CA ILE A 168 2.94 -14.93 -15.76
C ILE A 168 2.88 -13.50 -15.26
N PHE A 169 3.74 -13.14 -14.31
CA PHE A 169 3.80 -11.78 -13.78
C PHE A 169 4.18 -10.77 -14.86
N GLY A 170 5.17 -11.06 -15.71
CA GLY A 170 5.56 -10.21 -16.82
C GLY A 170 4.43 -9.97 -17.81
N VAL A 171 3.76 -11.04 -18.25
CA VAL A 171 2.58 -10.95 -19.14
C VAL A 171 1.46 -10.14 -18.48
N PHE A 172 1.17 -10.40 -17.20
CA PHE A 172 0.14 -9.71 -16.44
C PHE A 172 0.42 -8.20 -16.36
N LEU A 173 1.66 -7.77 -16.07
CA LEU A 173 2.04 -6.36 -16.03
C LEU A 173 1.91 -5.67 -17.40
N ILE A 174 2.31 -6.36 -18.49
CA ILE A 174 2.14 -5.83 -19.85
C ILE A 174 0.65 -5.67 -20.18
N LEU A 175 -0.17 -6.66 -19.87
CA LEU A 175 -1.62 -6.59 -20.08
C LEU A 175 -2.26 -5.46 -19.25
N THR A 176 -1.82 -5.26 -18.01
CA THR A 176 -2.28 -4.14 -17.17
C THR A 176 -1.86 -2.80 -17.78
N ALA A 177 -0.61 -2.64 -18.22
CA ALA A 177 -0.13 -1.45 -18.89
C ALA A 177 -0.94 -1.15 -20.17
N LEU A 178 -1.19 -2.17 -20.99
CA LEU A 178 -1.98 -2.07 -22.20
C LEU A 178 -3.44 -1.68 -21.92
N LYS A 179 -4.06 -2.32 -20.91
CA LYS A 179 -5.41 -1.98 -20.45
C LYS A 179 -5.48 -0.52 -20.00
N MET A 180 -4.52 -0.05 -19.21
CA MET A 180 -4.46 1.35 -18.76
C MET A 180 -4.25 2.34 -19.92
N ALA A 181 -3.50 1.95 -20.96
CA ALA A 181 -3.27 2.77 -22.16
C ALA A 181 -4.53 2.89 -23.01
N LEU A 182 -5.24 1.78 -23.25
CA LEU A 182 -6.35 1.69 -24.20
C LEU A 182 -7.71 2.05 -23.61
N ILE A 183 -7.93 1.72 -22.32
CA ILE A 183 -9.24 1.86 -21.66
C ILE A 183 -9.26 3.12 -20.80
N LYS A 184 -10.14 4.06 -21.15
CA LYS A 184 -10.48 5.20 -20.28
C LYS A 184 -11.49 4.70 -19.23
N THR A 185 -10.98 4.19 -18.12
CA THR A 185 -11.84 3.68 -17.06
C THR A 185 -12.35 4.84 -16.20
N HIS A 186 -13.59 5.23 -16.37
CA HIS A 186 -14.35 5.97 -15.36
C HIS A 186 -15.17 4.94 -14.58
N SER A 187 -14.55 4.32 -13.59
CA SER A 187 -15.28 3.43 -12.68
C SER A 187 -15.97 4.30 -11.64
N GLU A 188 -17.30 4.35 -11.68
CA GLU A 188 -18.09 4.93 -10.60
C GLU A 188 -18.01 4.02 -9.38
N PRO A 189 -17.47 4.49 -8.23
CA PRO A 189 -17.32 3.67 -7.02
C PRO A 189 -18.62 3.04 -6.54
N GLY A 190 -19.77 3.67 -6.84
CA GLY A 190 -21.10 3.21 -6.43
C GLY A 190 -21.58 1.91 -7.08
N ASN A 191 -21.11 1.62 -8.29
CA ASN A 191 -21.45 0.40 -9.02
C ASN A 191 -20.49 -0.76 -8.73
N ASN A 192 -19.55 -0.55 -7.80
CA ASN A 192 -18.58 -1.57 -7.45
C ASN A 192 -19.28 -2.78 -6.79
N PRO A 193 -19.04 -4.01 -7.30
CA PRO A 193 -19.62 -5.23 -6.76
C PRO A 193 -19.32 -5.44 -5.28
N VAL A 194 -18.19 -4.90 -4.80
CA VAL A 194 -17.78 -4.98 -3.40
C VAL A 194 -18.72 -4.19 -2.49
N VAL A 195 -19.07 -2.95 -2.87
CA VAL A 195 -20.04 -2.12 -2.10
C VAL A 195 -21.39 -2.83 -2.07
N ARG A 196 -21.80 -3.42 -3.19
CA ARG A 196 -23.04 -4.17 -3.28
C ARG A 196 -23.01 -5.42 -2.38
N LEU A 197 -21.89 -6.14 -2.37
CA LEU A 197 -21.68 -7.31 -1.53
C LEU A 197 -21.68 -6.92 -0.04
N ALA A 198 -20.96 -5.87 0.34
CA ALA A 198 -20.93 -5.36 1.70
C ALA A 198 -22.32 -4.95 2.18
N LYS A 199 -23.09 -4.23 1.35
CA LYS A 199 -24.48 -3.86 1.65
C LYS A 199 -25.43 -5.08 1.76
N ARG A 200 -25.10 -6.19 1.11
CA ARG A 200 -25.89 -7.45 1.20
C ARG A 200 -25.63 -8.21 2.52
N PHE A 201 -24.38 -8.22 2.98
CA PHE A 201 -24.00 -8.96 4.19
C PHE A 201 -24.16 -8.16 5.46
N PHE A 202 -24.01 -6.84 5.40
CA PHE A 202 -24.08 -5.97 6.56
C PHE A 202 -25.24 -4.99 6.45
N ARG A 203 -25.89 -4.74 7.58
CA ARG A 203 -26.84 -3.64 7.69
C ARG A 203 -26.07 -2.31 7.58
N THR A 204 -26.44 -1.47 6.63
CA THR A 204 -25.78 -0.17 6.38
C THR A 204 -26.70 0.97 6.82
N VAL A 205 -26.10 2.07 7.27
CA VAL A 205 -26.76 3.36 7.46
C VAL A 205 -26.16 4.39 6.49
N ASP A 206 -26.92 5.39 6.10
CA ASP A 206 -26.49 6.41 5.13
C ASP A 206 -26.06 7.72 5.83
N PHE A 207 -25.73 7.67 7.11
CA PHE A 207 -25.28 8.81 7.89
C PHE A 207 -23.99 8.52 8.66
N TYR A 208 -23.29 9.58 9.06
CA TYR A 208 -22.08 9.52 9.88
C TYR A 208 -22.43 9.63 11.36
N ASP A 209 -22.00 8.67 12.18
CA ASP A 209 -22.05 8.75 13.64
C ASP A 209 -20.66 9.16 14.19
N GLY A 210 -20.29 10.42 13.93
CA GLY A 210 -18.94 10.91 14.21
C GLY A 210 -17.89 10.13 13.43
N GLN A 211 -16.83 9.67 14.11
CA GLN A 211 -15.75 8.88 13.53
C GLN A 211 -15.98 7.36 13.62
N LYS A 212 -17.16 6.89 13.97
CA LYS A 212 -17.40 5.47 14.22
C LYS A 212 -17.59 4.70 12.92
N PHE A 213 -16.95 3.54 12.82
CA PHE A 213 -17.17 2.57 11.74
C PHE A 213 -18.47 1.78 11.91
N PHE A 214 -18.85 1.52 13.17
CA PHE A 214 -20.05 0.77 13.53
C PHE A 214 -20.94 1.64 14.43
N THR A 215 -22.24 1.61 14.17
CA THR A 215 -23.23 2.34 14.95
C THR A 215 -24.41 1.44 15.33
N ARG A 216 -25.04 1.77 16.44
CA ARG A 216 -26.34 1.21 16.81
C ARG A 216 -27.50 2.17 16.57
N ARG A 217 -27.21 3.40 16.13
CA ARG A 217 -28.24 4.40 15.85
C ARG A 217 -29.03 4.04 14.61
N THR A 218 -30.35 4.20 14.67
CA THR A 218 -31.28 3.91 13.57
C THR A 218 -31.66 5.15 12.78
N VAL A 219 -31.48 6.33 13.37
CA VAL A 219 -31.84 7.64 12.79
C VAL A 219 -30.60 8.51 12.71
N ALA A 220 -30.50 9.26 11.61
CA ALA A 220 -29.45 10.24 11.43
C ALA A 220 -29.49 11.30 12.54
N PRO A 221 -28.34 11.76 13.05
CA PRO A 221 -28.31 12.91 13.93
C PRO A 221 -28.94 14.11 13.20
N VAL A 222 -29.85 14.80 13.85
CA VAL A 222 -30.53 15.96 13.28
C VAL A 222 -29.51 17.09 13.13
N HIS A 223 -29.41 17.64 11.92
CA HIS A 223 -28.68 18.89 11.70
C HIS A 223 -29.45 20.04 12.36
N VAL A 224 -28.94 20.48 13.49
CA VAL A 224 -29.44 21.69 14.15
C VAL A 224 -28.48 22.82 13.82
N THR A 225 -29.00 23.93 13.32
CA THR A 225 -28.20 25.13 13.19
C THR A 225 -28.02 25.74 14.59
N ASP A 226 -26.77 25.84 15.03
CA ASP A 226 -26.44 26.48 16.30
C ASP A 226 -26.95 27.93 16.26
N PRO A 227 -27.90 28.28 17.14
CA PRO A 227 -28.48 29.62 17.13
C PRO A 227 -27.47 30.74 17.41
N ALA A 228 -26.35 30.41 18.06
CA ALA A 228 -25.32 31.38 18.43
C ALA A 228 -24.28 31.62 17.33
N THR A 229 -24.00 30.61 16.48
CA THR A 229 -22.92 30.68 15.48
C THR A 229 -23.41 30.59 14.05
N GLY A 230 -24.68 30.24 13.80
CA GLY A 230 -25.25 30.01 12.47
C GLY A 230 -24.62 28.81 11.72
N LYS A 231 -23.76 28.05 12.36
CA LYS A 231 -23.08 26.89 11.77
C LYS A 231 -23.86 25.60 12.01
N PRO A 232 -23.81 24.63 11.05
CA PRO A 232 -24.45 23.33 11.27
C PRO A 232 -23.80 22.63 12.46
N ALA A 233 -24.55 22.36 13.49
CA ALA A 233 -24.17 21.55 14.65
C ALA A 233 -24.92 20.22 14.61
N TYR A 234 -24.30 19.17 15.13
CA TYR A 234 -24.97 17.88 15.28
C TYR A 234 -25.62 17.79 16.66
N ALA A 235 -26.94 17.79 16.70
CA ALA A 235 -27.65 17.43 17.92
C ALA A 235 -27.49 15.92 18.17
N PRO A 236 -27.27 15.49 19.43
CA PRO A 236 -27.32 14.07 19.78
C PRO A 236 -28.73 13.55 19.44
N ALA A 237 -28.78 12.38 18.79
CA ALA A 237 -30.07 11.72 18.52
C ALA A 237 -30.80 11.46 19.83
N GLU A 238 -32.14 11.59 19.83
CA GLU A 238 -32.98 11.39 21.01
C GLU A 238 -32.75 10.02 21.67
N PRO A 239 -32.85 9.93 23.02
CA PRO A 239 -32.80 8.66 23.73
C PRO A 239 -33.94 7.74 23.22
N GLY A 240 -33.60 6.57 22.68
CA GLY A 240 -34.58 5.61 22.15
C GLY A 240 -34.35 5.18 20.72
N THR A 241 -33.45 5.82 19.96
CA THR A 241 -33.13 5.47 18.57
C THR A 241 -32.02 4.42 18.43
N LEU A 242 -31.72 3.67 19.48
CA LEU A 242 -30.70 2.61 19.45
C LEU A 242 -31.30 1.27 19.00
N SER A 243 -30.65 0.63 18.04
CA SER A 243 -30.97 -0.75 17.62
C SER A 243 -30.19 -1.76 18.47
N ALA A 244 -30.78 -2.96 18.68
CA ALA A 244 -30.06 -4.06 19.29
C ALA A 244 -28.90 -4.58 18.42
N ARG A 245 -28.91 -4.32 17.12
CA ARG A 245 -27.89 -4.79 16.16
C ARG A 245 -27.02 -3.64 15.68
N TYR A 246 -25.74 -3.94 15.46
CA TYR A 246 -24.80 -3.01 14.83
C TYR A 246 -25.10 -2.85 13.33
N ALA A 247 -24.91 -1.63 12.84
CA ALA A 247 -24.90 -1.29 11.43
C ALA A 247 -23.55 -0.66 11.07
N ILE A 248 -23.11 -0.80 9.83
CA ILE A 248 -21.88 -0.18 9.33
C ILE A 248 -22.19 1.21 8.77
N THR A 249 -21.27 2.14 9.03
CA THR A 249 -21.35 3.52 8.54
C THR A 249 -20.71 3.64 7.15
N PRO A 250 -20.95 4.74 6.42
CA PRO A 250 -20.24 5.02 5.17
C PRO A 250 -18.71 5.06 5.32
N LEU A 251 -18.19 5.40 6.52
CA LEU A 251 -16.75 5.35 6.80
C LEU A 251 -16.19 3.92 6.68
N PHE A 252 -16.91 2.92 7.18
CA PHE A 252 -16.46 1.53 7.09
C PHE A 252 -16.55 1.00 5.66
N LEU A 253 -17.60 1.39 4.91
CA LEU A 253 -17.69 1.06 3.49
C LEU A 253 -16.53 1.65 2.70
N ALA A 254 -16.16 2.89 2.98
CA ALA A 254 -15.01 3.53 2.35
C ALA A 254 -13.69 2.82 2.74
N LEU A 255 -13.53 2.39 3.99
CA LEU A 255 -12.37 1.62 4.43
C LEU A 255 -12.27 0.31 3.64
N ILE A 256 -13.36 -0.47 3.53
CA ILE A 256 -13.37 -1.70 2.73
C ILE A 256 -12.97 -1.41 1.28
N MET A 257 -13.47 -0.32 0.69
CA MET A 257 -13.13 0.05 -0.68
C MET A 257 -11.65 0.41 -0.83
N VAL A 258 -11.09 1.15 0.13
CA VAL A 258 -9.66 1.50 0.15
C VAL A 258 -8.80 0.23 0.24
N GLU A 259 -9.14 -0.71 1.16
CA GLU A 259 -8.40 -1.96 1.34
C GLU A 259 -8.43 -2.84 0.08
N ILE A 260 -9.59 -3.00 -0.54
CA ILE A 260 -9.71 -3.82 -1.75
C ILE A 260 -9.00 -3.15 -2.92
N THR A 261 -9.05 -1.83 -3.00
CA THR A 261 -8.32 -1.10 -4.04
C THR A 261 -6.82 -1.25 -3.84
N ASP A 262 -6.31 -1.13 -2.60
CA ASP A 262 -4.90 -1.37 -2.31
C ASP A 262 -4.47 -2.80 -2.63
N LEU A 263 -5.33 -3.79 -2.33
CA LEU A 263 -5.08 -5.19 -2.72
C LEU A 263 -4.95 -5.35 -4.24
N VAL A 264 -5.82 -4.70 -5.02
CA VAL A 264 -5.74 -4.72 -6.50
C VAL A 264 -4.42 -4.10 -6.98
N PHE A 265 -4.01 -2.96 -6.42
CA PHE A 265 -2.75 -2.33 -6.77
C PHE A 265 -1.53 -3.15 -6.31
N ALA A 266 -1.63 -3.84 -5.18
CA ALA A 266 -0.56 -4.72 -4.71
C ALA A 266 -0.30 -5.91 -5.66
N VAL A 267 -1.34 -6.39 -6.36
CA VAL A 267 -1.18 -7.43 -7.40
C VAL A 267 -0.31 -6.95 -8.57
N ASP A 268 -0.32 -5.66 -8.89
CA ASP A 268 0.53 -5.07 -9.93
C ASP A 268 1.92 -4.68 -9.38
N SER A 269 1.97 -4.10 -8.18
CA SER A 269 3.20 -3.52 -7.63
C SER A 269 4.17 -4.56 -7.08
N ILE A 270 3.69 -5.62 -6.45
CA ILE A 270 4.55 -6.66 -5.86
C ILE A 270 5.37 -7.39 -6.94
N PRO A 271 4.80 -7.88 -8.05
CA PRO A 271 5.58 -8.41 -9.16
C PRO A 271 6.58 -7.41 -9.74
N ALA A 272 6.23 -6.12 -9.76
CA ALA A 272 7.13 -5.08 -10.25
C ALA A 272 8.40 -4.95 -9.39
N ILE A 273 8.30 -5.12 -8.07
CA ILE A 273 9.46 -5.10 -7.19
C ILE A 273 10.25 -6.41 -7.28
N PHE A 274 9.58 -7.56 -7.43
CA PHE A 274 10.27 -8.81 -7.69
C PHE A 274 11.07 -8.79 -9.00
N ALA A 275 10.71 -7.98 -9.99
CA ALA A 275 11.55 -7.76 -11.17
C ALA A 275 12.88 -7.04 -10.85
N ILE A 276 12.97 -6.34 -9.72
CA ILE A 276 14.17 -5.62 -9.28
C ILE A 276 15.06 -6.57 -8.48
N THR A 277 14.47 -7.31 -7.54
CA THR A 277 15.20 -8.24 -6.65
C THR A 277 14.29 -9.38 -6.18
N PRO A 278 14.77 -10.62 -6.13
CA PRO A 278 14.04 -11.72 -5.52
C PRO A 278 14.22 -11.79 -3.99
N ASP A 279 15.01 -10.89 -3.38
CA ASP A 279 15.24 -10.85 -1.93
C ASP A 279 13.98 -10.37 -1.18
N PRO A 280 13.32 -11.25 -0.41
CA PRO A 280 12.07 -10.90 0.26
C PRO A 280 12.23 -9.78 1.29
N PHE A 281 13.40 -9.63 1.93
CA PHE A 281 13.62 -8.58 2.91
C PHE A 281 13.67 -7.21 2.24
N ILE A 282 14.36 -7.08 1.12
CA ILE A 282 14.41 -5.84 0.33
C ILE A 282 13.02 -5.50 -0.22
N VAL A 283 12.32 -6.48 -0.79
CA VAL A 283 10.94 -6.31 -1.31
C VAL A 283 10.01 -5.83 -0.19
N PHE A 284 10.06 -6.47 0.98
CA PHE A 284 9.20 -6.13 2.12
C PHE A 284 9.51 -4.73 2.65
N THR A 285 10.77 -4.42 2.92
CA THR A 285 11.16 -3.15 3.54
C THR A 285 10.92 -1.96 2.61
N SER A 286 11.23 -2.07 1.31
CA SER A 286 10.99 -1.01 0.33
C SER A 286 9.49 -0.71 0.16
N ASN A 287 8.66 -1.76 0.15
CA ASN A 287 7.20 -1.65 0.05
C ASN A 287 6.60 -0.94 1.27
N ILE A 288 6.98 -1.38 2.46
CA ILE A 288 6.48 -0.82 3.71
C ILE A 288 6.88 0.64 3.87
N PHE A 289 8.15 1.01 3.61
CA PHE A 289 8.57 2.41 3.65
C PHE A 289 7.85 3.29 2.63
N ALA A 290 7.50 2.75 1.46
CA ALA A 290 6.71 3.49 0.48
C ALA A 290 5.28 3.78 0.97
N LEU A 291 4.68 2.89 1.77
CA LEU A 291 3.37 3.09 2.41
C LEU A 291 3.43 4.08 3.57
N LEU A 292 4.53 4.09 4.33
CA LEU A 292 4.72 5.09 5.38
C LEU A 292 4.71 6.49 4.77
N GLY A 293 3.98 7.40 5.39
CA GLY A 293 3.76 8.75 4.88
C GLY A 293 2.73 8.85 3.74
N LEU A 294 2.06 7.76 3.34
CA LEU A 294 0.99 7.80 2.33
C LEU A 294 -0.13 8.77 2.74
N ARG A 295 -0.42 8.84 4.04
CA ARG A 295 -1.42 9.75 4.61
C ARG A 295 -1.05 11.22 4.39
N ALA A 296 0.18 11.61 4.73
CA ALA A 296 0.67 12.97 4.50
C ALA A 296 0.67 13.30 3.00
N LEU A 297 1.13 12.35 2.20
CA LEU A 297 1.14 12.48 0.74
C LEU A 297 -0.27 12.60 0.16
N TYR A 298 -1.26 11.89 0.73
CA TYR A 298 -2.66 12.02 0.33
C TYR A 298 -3.16 13.46 0.50
N PHE A 299 -3.01 14.07 1.67
CA PHE A 299 -3.47 15.44 1.89
C PHE A 299 -2.71 16.46 1.03
N CYS A 300 -1.43 16.22 0.75
CA CYS A 300 -0.66 17.04 -0.17
C CYS A 300 -1.15 16.91 -1.63
N LEU A 301 -1.35 15.69 -2.11
CA LEU A 301 -1.71 15.41 -3.50
C LEU A 301 -3.20 15.64 -3.79
N ALA A 302 -4.10 15.41 -2.82
CA ALA A 302 -5.54 15.60 -3.00
C ALA A 302 -5.89 17.02 -3.47
N ALA A 303 -5.14 18.02 -3.01
CA ALA A 303 -5.29 19.40 -3.46
C ALA A 303 -4.65 19.68 -4.84
N LEU A 304 -3.78 18.81 -5.34
CA LEU A 304 -3.02 18.98 -6.57
C LEU A 304 -3.43 17.99 -7.69
N ILE A 305 -4.37 17.11 -7.43
CA ILE A 305 -4.78 16.01 -8.33
C ILE A 305 -5.03 16.50 -9.77
N ALA A 306 -5.71 17.65 -9.93
CA ALA A 306 -6.01 18.21 -11.25
C ALA A 306 -4.77 18.59 -12.08
N LYS A 307 -3.59 18.71 -11.46
CA LYS A 307 -2.33 19.10 -12.12
C LYS A 307 -1.49 17.89 -12.58
N PHE A 308 -1.76 16.68 -12.09
CA PHE A 308 -0.96 15.49 -12.39
C PHE A 308 -1.39 14.72 -13.64
N ARG A 309 -1.50 15.42 -14.78
CA ARG A 309 -1.92 14.81 -16.06
C ARG A 309 -0.94 13.77 -16.62
N PHE A 310 0.32 13.80 -16.20
CA PHE A 310 1.37 12.89 -16.68
C PHE A 310 1.57 11.65 -15.82
N LEU A 311 0.87 11.54 -14.68
CA LEU A 311 1.01 10.40 -13.76
C LEU A 311 0.64 9.08 -14.47
N LYS A 312 -0.53 9.02 -15.10
CA LYS A 312 -1.00 7.83 -15.80
C LYS A 312 -0.06 7.37 -16.92
N PRO A 313 0.44 8.23 -17.84
CA PRO A 313 1.46 7.83 -18.81
C PRO A 313 2.74 7.29 -18.18
N ALA A 314 3.22 7.89 -17.09
CA ALA A 314 4.43 7.42 -16.41
C ALA A 314 4.24 6.01 -15.82
N LEU A 315 3.09 5.73 -15.19
CA LEU A 315 2.75 4.41 -14.67
C LEU A 315 2.69 3.34 -15.78
N ILE A 316 2.05 3.66 -16.91
CA ILE A 316 1.99 2.75 -18.07
C ILE A 316 3.41 2.38 -18.52
N LEU A 317 4.31 3.36 -18.63
CA LEU A 317 5.69 3.12 -19.04
C LEU A 317 6.45 2.26 -18.02
N ILE A 318 6.30 2.52 -16.72
CA ILE A 318 6.93 1.74 -15.65
C ILE A 318 6.45 0.29 -15.72
N LEU A 319 5.14 0.04 -15.76
CA LEU A 319 4.58 -1.30 -15.80
C LEU A 319 4.97 -2.06 -17.07
N ALA A 320 4.95 -1.40 -18.22
CA ALA A 320 5.39 -2.01 -19.49
C ALA A 320 6.87 -2.38 -19.44
N PHE A 321 7.74 -1.46 -19.00
CA PHE A 321 9.18 -1.70 -18.88
C PHE A 321 9.50 -2.86 -17.93
N VAL A 322 8.86 -2.86 -16.76
CA VAL A 322 9.06 -3.91 -15.73
C VAL A 322 8.52 -5.25 -16.22
N GLY A 323 7.36 -5.26 -16.89
CA GLY A 323 6.80 -6.48 -17.48
C GLY A 323 7.73 -7.10 -18.53
N VAL A 324 8.30 -6.28 -19.43
CA VAL A 324 9.31 -6.73 -20.41
C VAL A 324 10.55 -7.25 -19.67
N LYS A 325 11.03 -6.56 -18.65
CA LYS A 325 12.19 -7.00 -17.85
C LYS A 325 11.95 -8.36 -17.22
N LEU A 326 10.76 -8.63 -16.66
CA LEU A 326 10.42 -9.95 -16.09
C LEU A 326 10.44 -11.06 -17.14
N LEU A 327 9.89 -10.79 -18.33
CA LEU A 327 9.92 -11.76 -19.42
C LEU A 327 11.36 -12.06 -19.84
N LEU A 328 12.21 -11.06 -19.97
CA LEU A 328 13.62 -11.24 -20.33
C LEU A 328 14.41 -11.97 -19.22
N LEU A 329 14.08 -11.76 -17.94
CA LEU A 329 14.70 -12.48 -16.83
C LEU A 329 14.34 -13.96 -16.80
N ALA A 330 13.12 -14.31 -17.20
CA ALA A 330 12.63 -15.69 -17.17
C ALA A 330 12.85 -16.44 -18.50
N ALA A 331 13.27 -15.74 -19.54
CA ALA A 331 13.41 -16.28 -20.91
C ALA A 331 14.60 -17.22 -21.16
N PRO A 332 15.81 -17.01 -20.56
CA PRO A 332 17.00 -17.79 -20.92
C PRO A 332 16.81 -19.31 -20.89
N PRO A 333 16.20 -19.93 -19.85
CA PRO A 333 16.05 -21.40 -19.81
C PRO A 333 15.20 -21.94 -20.97
N TYR A 334 14.31 -21.11 -21.55
CA TYR A 334 13.41 -21.52 -22.63
C TYR A 334 14.00 -21.26 -24.02
N PHE A 335 14.96 -20.34 -24.15
CA PHE A 335 15.65 -20.09 -25.42
C PHE A 335 16.75 -21.11 -25.69
N ASP A 336 17.43 -21.58 -24.67
CA ASP A 336 18.44 -22.66 -24.77
C ASP A 336 17.82 -23.98 -25.25
N ASP A 337 16.56 -24.27 -24.85
CA ASP A 337 15.81 -25.45 -25.30
C ASP A 337 15.35 -25.36 -26.78
N ILE A 338 15.23 -24.15 -27.33
CA ILE A 338 14.77 -23.90 -28.72
C ILE A 338 15.94 -23.71 -29.68
N GLY A 339 17.20 -23.66 -29.16
CA GLY A 339 18.39 -23.53 -29.98
C GLY A 339 18.56 -22.18 -30.66
N LEU A 340 18.05 -21.09 -30.06
CA LEU A 340 18.19 -19.70 -30.51
C LEU A 340 19.16 -18.93 -29.63
#